data_23d76c783d9551532cb2f1f896d8d4d3
#
_entry.id   23d76c783d9551532cb2f1f896d8d4d3
#
_cell.length_a   1.000
_cell.length_b   1.000
_cell.length_c   1.000
_cell.angle_alpha   90.00
_cell.angle_beta   90.00
_cell.angle_gamma   90.00
#
_symmetry.space_group_name_H-M   'P 1'
#
loop_
_entity.id
_entity.type
_entity.pdbx_description
1 polymer ?
#
loop_
_entity_poly.entity_id
_entity_poly.type
_entity_poly.pdbx_seq_one_letter_code
_entity_poly.pdbx_strand_id
1 'polypeptide(L)' 'MKSNFNKTVYIVNAFTHNDMGGNKAGVVIDCDDLSSNDMAAIAKEVKLSETAFVIKSKCDDYDYEVRFFTP' A
#
# COMPACT_ATOMS: atom_id res chain seq x y z
N MET A 1 -4.29 1.20 10.58
CA MET A 1 -4.48 2.64 10.41
C MET A 1 -5.58 2.88 9.40
N LYS A 2 -6.33 3.92 9.58
CA LYS A 2 -7.38 4.26 8.64
C LYS A 2 -7.05 5.58 7.96
N SER A 3 -7.04 5.59 6.65
CA SER A 3 -6.69 6.78 5.89
C SER A 3 -7.86 7.76 5.82
N ASN A 4 -7.60 8.99 5.39
CA ASN A 4 -8.65 9.98 5.17
C ASN A 4 -9.62 9.57 4.07
N PHE A 5 -9.24 8.60 3.25
CA PHE A 5 -10.11 8.06 2.22
C PHE A 5 -10.98 6.92 2.73
N ASN A 6 -11.01 6.73 4.05
CA ASN A 6 -11.80 5.69 4.68
C ASN A 6 -11.34 4.27 4.29
N LYS A 7 -10.06 4.15 3.97
CA LYS A 7 -9.45 2.86 3.65
C LYS A 7 -8.59 2.42 4.82
N THR A 8 -8.63 1.14 5.12
CA THR A 8 -7.79 0.57 6.17
C THR A 8 -6.39 0.33 5.60
N VAL A 9 -5.40 0.81 6.31
CA VAL A 9 -4.00 0.57 5.96
C VAL A 9 -3.44 -0.43 6.96
N TYR A 10 -3.06 -1.59 6.46
CA TYR A 10 -2.41 -2.60 7.28
C TYR A 10 -0.92 -2.29 7.33
N ILE A 11 -0.36 -2.28 8.52
CA ILE A 11 1.05 -1.96 8.68
C ILE A 11 1.79 -3.27 8.90
N VAL A 12 2.75 -3.54 8.04
CA VAL A 12 3.53 -4.76 8.10
C VAL A 12 5.01 -4.39 8.22
N ASN A 13 5.77 -5.24 8.89
CA ASN A 13 7.20 -5.08 8.89
C ASN A 13 7.72 -5.67 7.60
N ALA A 14 8.28 -4.81 6.78
CA ALA A 14 8.93 -5.29 5.58
C ALA A 14 10.15 -6.12 5.98
N PHE A 15 10.62 -6.90 5.05
CA PHE A 15 11.73 -7.79 5.29
C PHE A 15 12.90 -7.06 5.95
N THR A 16 13.41 -7.65 7.04
CA THR A 16 14.58 -7.11 7.72
C THR A 16 15.78 -7.93 7.37
N HIS A 17 16.91 -7.27 7.25
CA HIS A 17 18.15 -7.92 6.96
C HIS A 17 19.17 -7.52 8.00
N ASN A 18 19.88 -8.48 8.54
CA ASN A 18 20.92 -8.24 9.56
C ASN A 18 20.37 -7.61 10.84
N ASP A 19 19.16 -7.87 11.17
CA ASP A 19 18.56 -7.40 12.41
C ASP A 19 18.60 -5.89 12.59
N MET A 20 18.64 -5.19 11.48
CA MET A 20 18.72 -3.74 11.51
C MET A 20 17.34 -3.10 11.52
N GLY A 21 16.40 -3.70 12.21
CA GLY A 21 15.06 -3.18 12.23
C GLY A 21 14.49 -3.08 10.81
N GLY A 22 13.32 -3.59 10.59
CA GLY A 22 12.74 -3.54 9.26
C GLY A 22 12.17 -2.20 8.93
N ASN A 23 11.99 -1.96 7.66
CA ASN A 23 11.18 -0.87 7.19
C ASN A 23 9.72 -1.28 7.33
N LYS A 24 8.92 -0.39 7.86
CA LYS A 24 7.49 -0.64 7.91
C LYS A 24 6.87 -0.22 6.60
N ALA A 25 5.94 -1.02 6.13
CA ALA A 25 5.22 -0.73 4.91
C ALA A 25 3.73 -0.75 5.18
N GLY A 26 2.99 0.09 4.47
CA GLY A 26 1.55 0.05 4.51
C GLY A 26 1.03 -0.84 3.38
N VAL A 27 -0.04 -1.53 3.63
CA VAL A 27 -0.72 -2.34 2.62
C VAL A 27 -2.18 -1.97 2.61
N VAL A 28 -2.67 -1.56 1.45
CA VAL A 28 -4.07 -1.22 1.26
C VAL A 28 -4.67 -2.20 0.28
N ILE A 29 -5.71 -2.88 0.71
CA ILE A 29 -6.50 -3.74 -0.16
C ILE A 29 -7.85 -3.04 -0.38
N ASP A 30 -8.66 -3.55 -1.26
CA ASP A 30 -9.98 -2.98 -1.52
C ASP A 30 -9.86 -1.51 -1.95
N CYS A 31 -8.97 -1.26 -2.89
CA CYS A 31 -8.70 0.09 -3.36
C CYS A 31 -8.93 0.26 -4.85
N ASP A 32 -9.79 -0.58 -5.43
CA ASP A 32 -10.07 -0.53 -6.86
C ASP A 32 -10.71 0.79 -7.28
N ASP A 33 -11.33 1.47 -6.33
CA ASP A 33 -12.00 2.74 -6.58
C ASP A 33 -11.08 3.95 -6.44
N LEU A 34 -9.81 3.72 -6.12
CA LEU A 34 -8.86 4.82 -5.92
C LEU A 34 -8.13 5.14 -7.21
N SER A 35 -7.94 6.43 -7.46
CA SER A 35 -7.08 6.89 -8.54
C SER A 35 -5.63 6.86 -8.10
N SER A 36 -4.72 7.06 -9.05
CA SER A 36 -3.29 7.17 -8.74
C SER A 36 -3.03 8.34 -7.80
N ASN A 37 -3.74 9.45 -7.98
CA ASN A 37 -3.61 10.60 -7.11
C ASN A 37 -4.07 10.29 -5.70
N ASP A 38 -5.15 9.52 -5.57
CA ASP A 38 -5.65 9.10 -4.26
C ASP A 38 -4.63 8.22 -3.56
N MET A 39 -4.05 7.28 -4.30
CA MET A 39 -3.03 6.38 -3.74
C MET A 39 -1.81 7.14 -3.27
N ALA A 40 -1.36 8.11 -4.07
CA ALA A 40 -0.23 8.94 -3.69
C ALA A 40 -0.53 9.75 -2.44
N ALA A 41 -1.75 10.26 -2.31
CA ALA A 41 -2.16 11.01 -1.14
C ALA A 41 -2.17 10.13 0.11
N ILE A 42 -2.64 8.89 -0.02
CA ILE A 42 -2.64 7.95 1.09
C ILE A 42 -1.21 7.61 1.50
N ALA A 43 -0.34 7.35 0.54
CA ALA A 43 1.05 7.05 0.84
C ALA A 43 1.73 8.20 1.59
N LYS A 44 1.41 9.42 1.20
CA LYS A 44 1.94 10.60 1.88
C LYS A 44 1.40 10.73 3.30
N GLU A 45 0.15 10.38 3.49
CA GLU A 45 -0.49 10.39 4.81
C GLU A 45 0.11 9.33 5.72
N VAL A 46 0.35 8.15 5.18
CA VAL A 46 0.86 7.01 5.94
C VAL A 46 2.29 7.25 6.42
N LYS A 47 3.11 7.86 5.59
CA LYS A 47 4.49 8.25 5.93
C LYS A 47 5.39 7.07 6.29
N LEU A 48 5.11 5.91 5.74
CA LEU A 48 5.98 4.76 5.90
C LEU A 48 6.93 4.68 4.71
N SER A 49 7.90 3.77 4.78
CA SER A 49 8.90 3.63 3.71
C SER A 49 8.24 3.44 2.35
N GLU A 50 7.17 2.67 2.32
CA GLU A 50 6.39 2.51 1.10
C GLU A 50 4.99 2.05 1.46
N THR A 51 4.07 2.22 0.52
CA THR A 51 2.70 1.75 0.67
C THR A 51 2.35 0.96 -0.58
N ALA A 52 1.90 -0.26 -0.39
CA ALA A 52 1.49 -1.14 -1.47
C ALA A 52 -0.03 -1.10 -1.59
N PHE A 53 -0.49 -0.94 -2.81
CA PHE A 53 -1.92 -0.95 -3.11
C PHE A 53 -2.23 -2.19 -3.94
N VAL A 54 -3.01 -3.07 -3.38
CA VAL A 54 -3.37 -4.34 -4.03
C VAL A 54 -4.70 -4.13 -4.73
N ILE A 55 -4.67 -4.18 -6.03
CA ILE A 55 -5.83 -3.88 -6.87
C ILE A 55 -6.24 -5.18 -7.56
N LYS A 56 -7.54 -5.43 -7.58
CA LYS A 56 -8.03 -6.60 -8.28
C LYS A 56 -7.84 -6.39 -9.77
N SER A 57 -7.17 -7.34 -10.41
CA SER A 57 -6.90 -7.25 -11.83
C SER A 57 -8.17 -7.50 -12.63
N LYS A 58 -8.28 -6.79 -13.75
CA LYS A 58 -9.37 -7.00 -14.71
C LYS A 58 -8.97 -7.98 -15.80
N CYS A 59 -7.72 -8.43 -15.78
CA CYS A 59 -7.23 -9.39 -16.76
C CYS A 59 -7.46 -10.80 -16.27
N ASP A 60 -7.76 -11.69 -17.18
CA ASP A 60 -7.98 -13.09 -16.82
C ASP A 60 -6.69 -13.82 -16.48
N ASP A 61 -5.55 -13.24 -16.87
CA ASP A 61 -4.27 -13.92 -16.73
C ASP A 61 -3.66 -13.82 -15.34
N TYR A 62 -4.17 -12.92 -14.50
CA TYR A 62 -3.66 -12.76 -13.14
C TYR A 62 -4.75 -12.14 -12.28
N ASP A 63 -4.64 -12.37 -10.99
CA ASP A 63 -5.70 -12.03 -10.05
C ASP A 63 -5.56 -10.62 -9.48
N TYR A 64 -4.34 -10.13 -9.30
CA TYR A 64 -4.10 -8.87 -8.63
C TYR A 64 -2.96 -8.11 -9.25
N GLU A 65 -3.05 -6.80 -9.16
CA GLU A 65 -1.97 -5.89 -9.48
C GLU A 65 -1.54 -5.22 -8.19
N VAL A 66 -0.24 -5.07 -7.99
CA VAL A 66 0.28 -4.38 -6.81
C VAL A 66 1.04 -3.14 -7.27
N ARG A 67 0.67 -2.00 -6.71
CA ARG A 67 1.32 -0.74 -7.01
C ARG A 67 1.96 -0.21 -5.73
N PHE A 68 3.18 0.28 -5.85
CA PHE A 68 3.94 0.79 -4.71
C PHE A 68 4.09 2.29 -4.83
N PHE A 69 3.89 2.98 -3.72
CA PHE A 69 4.06 4.42 -3.64
C PHE A 69 4.94 4.75 -2.46
N THR A 70 5.78 5.75 -2.63
CA THR A 70 6.56 6.32 -1.51
C THR A 70 5.89 7.60 -1.06
N PRO A 71 6.19 8.03 0.19
CA PRO A 71 5.60 9.27 0.70
C PRO A 71 6.01 10.50 -0.11
#